data_55016ed2e43a3c0ba6ad4f3643da3a29
#
_entry.id   55016ed2e43a3c0ba6ad4f3643da3a29
#
_cell.length_a   1.000
_cell.length_b   1.000
_cell.length_c   1.000
_cell.angle_alpha   90.00
_cell.angle_beta   90.00
_cell.angle_gamma   90.00
#
_symmetry.space_group_name_H-M   'P 1'
#
loop_
_entity.id
_entity.type
_entity.pdbx_description
1 polymer ?
#
loop_
_entity_poly.entity_id
_entity_poly.type
_entity_poly.pdbx_seq_one_letter_code
_entity_poly.pdbx_strand_id
1 'polypeptide(L)'
;MDIIQLLPDHIANQIAAGEVIQRPSSVVKELVENSIDSGATEIQLYIQEAGKTLIHVIDNGCGMSYNDVEKCFERHATSKIKKTDDLFEIHTMGFRGEAMASIASISHVELETKLHDQELGTKITLKGGKLINKEQHSCSNGTSIKIKNLFFNIPARRKFLKSNNVEMRHISEEFNRIALAYPACNMQFFHNKKEILFLRENNFRQRIVNVIGLKSNEYLVPINEETSLVNLSGFICKPEYAKKTRGEQYIFVNNRFIKNYHIQSAISKAFEGLISENHFPSYFINLKVDAKSIDINIHPTKTEIKFEDEKSIYAIIRSAVRKSLGQYNISPSIDFIQENAFNISSTSNLNIREPKIKVDYNYNPFKNEKDQQTNSDFEIIFEENQEKNYDFKSLNNDYFIKLSNKDIEIIHSKRAHQRILFEYYIDSIKSSSSITQKLAFPKKISLSKNDLSVFNEMEEILKNIGFKFYEQSKNEVIFSGIPSNFNENKIQNTIEDIIESFKNNESLEENRKNIIAFSLSKKHAIDSKAFLSDEEMKNMYSELQKCEQSNFTFDGKPILMKIEITDLNKYFK
;
A
#
# COMPACT_ATOMS: atom_id res chain seq x y z
N MET A 1 -41.48 34.79 -10.61
CA MET A 1 -41.59 33.33 -10.33
C MET A 1 -40.46 32.97 -9.39
N ASP A 2 -40.79 32.37 -8.25
CA ASP A 2 -39.79 31.94 -7.29
C ASP A 2 -39.05 30.73 -7.86
N ILE A 3 -37.72 30.83 -7.98
CA ILE A 3 -36.85 29.80 -8.60
C ILE A 3 -36.38 28.78 -7.56
N ILE A 4 -36.34 29.17 -6.28
CA ILE A 4 -35.89 28.33 -5.17
C ILE A 4 -37.06 27.47 -4.69
N GLN A 5 -36.87 26.13 -4.71
CA GLN A 5 -37.84 25.15 -4.24
C GLN A 5 -37.23 24.21 -3.22
N LEU A 6 -38.06 23.75 -2.26
CA LEU A 6 -37.64 22.73 -1.31
C LEU A 6 -37.47 21.37 -2.05
N LEU A 7 -36.32 20.73 -1.86
CA LEU A 7 -36.11 19.41 -2.43
C LEU A 7 -36.98 18.36 -1.72
N PRO A 8 -37.54 17.39 -2.47
CA PRO A 8 -38.19 16.23 -1.84
C PRO A 8 -37.23 15.49 -0.91
N ASP A 9 -37.72 15.02 0.23
CA ASP A 9 -36.92 14.38 1.28
C ASP A 9 -36.03 13.26 0.79
N HIS A 10 -36.51 12.44 -0.17
CA HIS A 10 -35.72 11.34 -0.72
C HIS A 10 -34.51 11.82 -1.51
N ILE A 11 -34.60 12.95 -2.24
CA ILE A 11 -33.47 13.55 -2.96
C ILE A 11 -32.49 14.20 -1.98
N ALA A 12 -33.01 14.96 -1.02
CA ALA A 12 -32.18 15.56 0.03
C ALA A 12 -31.41 14.48 0.81
N ASN A 13 -32.07 13.34 1.10
CA ASN A 13 -31.45 12.21 1.78
C ASN A 13 -30.34 11.53 0.95
N GLN A 14 -30.53 11.40 -0.37
CA GLN A 14 -29.51 10.85 -1.26
C GLN A 14 -28.29 11.77 -1.43
N ILE A 15 -28.51 13.10 -1.47
CA ILE A 15 -27.44 14.10 -1.54
C ILE A 15 -26.60 14.02 -0.27
N ALA A 16 -27.22 14.11 0.91
CA ALA A 16 -26.52 14.05 2.19
C ALA A 16 -25.86 12.68 2.44
N ALA A 17 -26.52 11.58 2.07
CA ALA A 17 -25.87 10.28 2.09
C ALA A 17 -24.60 10.25 1.24
N GLY A 18 -24.56 11.06 0.17
CA GLY A 18 -23.41 11.23 -0.68
C GLY A 18 -22.20 11.87 -0.04
N GLU A 19 -22.39 12.72 0.90
CA GLU A 19 -21.32 13.38 1.65
C GLU A 19 -20.74 12.47 2.73
N VAL A 20 -21.58 11.65 3.36
CA VAL A 20 -21.18 10.75 4.46
C VAL A 20 -20.66 9.41 3.93
N ILE A 21 -21.38 8.79 2.99
CA ILE A 21 -21.06 7.45 2.48
C ILE A 21 -20.60 7.53 1.03
N GLN A 22 -19.29 7.54 0.84
CA GLN A 22 -18.68 7.61 -0.49
C GLN A 22 -18.39 6.23 -1.09
N ARG A 23 -18.10 5.22 -0.25
CA ARG A 23 -17.69 3.86 -0.64
C ARG A 23 -18.07 2.83 0.43
N PRO A 24 -17.95 1.51 0.12
CA PRO A 24 -18.25 0.45 1.08
C PRO A 24 -17.46 0.55 2.40
N SER A 25 -16.19 0.99 2.36
CA SER A 25 -15.38 1.17 3.56
C SER A 25 -15.94 2.24 4.51
N SER A 26 -16.65 3.26 4.01
CA SER A 26 -17.33 4.25 4.86
C SER A 26 -18.46 3.61 5.66
N VAL A 27 -19.23 2.69 5.05
CA VAL A 27 -20.27 1.92 5.75
C VAL A 27 -19.66 1.05 6.85
N VAL A 28 -18.58 0.30 6.51
CA VAL A 28 -17.89 -0.55 7.48
C VAL A 28 -17.38 0.27 8.65
N LYS A 29 -16.75 1.41 8.40
CA LYS A 29 -16.26 2.32 9.42
C LYS A 29 -17.39 2.71 10.40
N GLU A 30 -18.48 3.29 9.87
CA GLU A 30 -19.58 3.78 10.71
C GLU A 30 -20.26 2.64 11.51
N LEU A 31 -20.44 1.46 10.91
CA LEU A 31 -21.07 0.33 11.61
C LEU A 31 -20.18 -0.23 12.71
N VAL A 32 -18.88 -0.45 12.44
CA VAL A 32 -17.95 -0.98 13.44
C VAL A 32 -17.71 0.05 14.56
N GLU A 33 -17.61 1.35 14.25
CA GLU A 33 -17.55 2.42 15.24
C GLU A 33 -18.81 2.43 16.13
N ASN A 34 -19.99 2.21 15.58
CA ASN A 34 -21.23 2.10 16.35
C ASN A 34 -21.23 0.87 17.27
N SER A 35 -20.71 -0.26 16.81
CA SER A 35 -20.54 -1.47 17.63
C SER A 35 -19.57 -1.23 18.81
N ILE A 36 -18.47 -0.51 18.60
CA ILE A 36 -17.56 -0.10 19.68
C ILE A 36 -18.29 0.82 20.68
N ASP A 37 -18.99 1.84 20.18
CA ASP A 37 -19.71 2.81 21.01
C ASP A 37 -20.86 2.15 21.81
N SER A 38 -21.40 1.00 21.36
CA SER A 38 -22.38 0.21 22.10
C SER A 38 -21.76 -0.64 23.22
N GLY A 39 -20.44 -0.56 23.42
CA GLY A 39 -19.73 -1.34 24.44
C GLY A 39 -19.50 -2.80 24.04
N ALA A 40 -19.51 -3.13 22.75
CA ALA A 40 -19.26 -4.47 22.27
C ALA A 40 -17.85 -4.94 22.62
N THR A 41 -17.76 -6.17 23.11
CA THR A 41 -16.49 -6.91 23.35
C THR A 41 -16.16 -7.88 22.25
N GLU A 42 -17.12 -8.20 21.38
CA GLU A 42 -16.97 -9.07 20.23
C GLU A 42 -17.68 -8.47 19.01
N ILE A 43 -16.94 -8.37 17.88
CA ILE A 43 -17.43 -7.82 16.62
C ILE A 43 -17.02 -8.75 15.48
N GLN A 44 -17.99 -9.12 14.64
CA GLN A 44 -17.78 -9.93 13.44
C GLN A 44 -18.21 -9.13 12.21
N LEU A 45 -17.32 -9.07 11.23
CA LEU A 45 -17.54 -8.39 9.93
C LEU A 45 -17.52 -9.41 8.80
N TYR A 46 -18.63 -9.50 8.04
CA TYR A 46 -18.75 -10.32 6.84
C TYR A 46 -18.94 -9.45 5.62
N ILE A 47 -18.11 -9.65 4.61
CA ILE A 47 -18.13 -8.90 3.34
C ILE A 47 -18.32 -9.86 2.17
N GLN A 48 -19.20 -9.51 1.23
CA GLN A 48 -19.32 -10.17 -0.06
C GLN A 48 -19.13 -9.15 -1.19
N GLU A 49 -18.41 -9.57 -2.25
CA GLU A 49 -18.07 -8.73 -3.41
C GLU A 49 -17.56 -7.33 -3.01
N ALA A 50 -16.62 -7.30 -2.07
CA ALA A 50 -16.04 -6.07 -1.54
C ALA A 50 -17.07 -5.05 -1.02
N GLY A 51 -18.16 -5.53 -0.43
CA GLY A 51 -19.22 -4.72 0.16
C GLY A 51 -20.27 -4.17 -0.82
N LYS A 52 -20.17 -4.53 -2.10
CA LYS A 52 -21.17 -4.13 -3.11
C LYS A 52 -22.48 -4.90 -2.93
N THR A 53 -22.39 -6.19 -2.60
CA THR A 53 -23.53 -7.09 -2.42
C THR A 53 -23.95 -7.20 -0.97
N LEU A 54 -22.98 -7.36 -0.04
CA LEU A 54 -23.28 -7.50 1.39
C LEU A 54 -22.15 -6.93 2.25
N ILE A 55 -22.56 -6.12 3.24
CA ILE A 55 -21.80 -5.77 4.42
C ILE A 55 -22.65 -6.21 5.62
N HIS A 56 -22.13 -7.12 6.46
CA HIS A 56 -22.84 -7.63 7.63
C HIS A 56 -21.95 -7.51 8.85
N VAL A 57 -22.42 -6.75 9.84
CA VAL A 57 -21.75 -6.56 11.13
C VAL A 57 -22.61 -7.18 12.21
N ILE A 58 -21.98 -7.96 13.09
CA ILE A 58 -22.60 -8.58 14.27
C ILE A 58 -21.79 -8.14 15.48
N ASP A 59 -22.44 -7.66 16.51
CA ASP A 59 -21.85 -7.30 17.79
C ASP A 59 -22.66 -7.83 18.97
N ASN A 60 -22.02 -7.91 20.13
CA ASN A 60 -22.60 -8.29 21.40
C ASN A 60 -22.80 -7.07 22.34
N GLY A 61 -22.94 -5.86 21.78
CA GLY A 61 -23.12 -4.62 22.52
C GLY A 61 -24.47 -4.53 23.25
N CYS A 62 -24.81 -3.36 23.73
CA CYS A 62 -26.04 -3.15 24.53
C CYS A 62 -27.35 -3.45 23.78
N GLY A 63 -27.34 -3.46 22.45
CA GLY A 63 -28.55 -3.58 21.63
C GLY A 63 -29.43 -2.33 21.64
N MET A 64 -30.67 -2.46 21.10
CA MET A 64 -31.64 -1.36 21.02
C MET A 64 -33.03 -1.84 21.43
N SER A 65 -33.81 -0.94 22.03
CA SER A 65 -35.22 -1.17 22.38
C SER A 65 -36.10 -1.21 21.11
N TYR A 66 -37.30 -1.78 21.23
CA TYR A 66 -38.26 -1.82 20.12
C TYR A 66 -38.55 -0.42 19.52
N ASN A 67 -38.61 0.63 20.34
CA ASN A 67 -38.87 1.98 19.87
C ASN A 67 -37.62 2.65 19.27
N ASP A 68 -36.44 2.38 19.81
CA ASP A 68 -35.19 3.01 19.34
C ASP A 68 -34.70 2.45 18.01
N VAL A 69 -35.03 1.17 17.69
CA VAL A 69 -34.66 0.53 16.41
C VAL A 69 -35.17 1.30 15.20
N GLU A 70 -36.33 1.92 15.28
CA GLU A 70 -36.86 2.75 14.16
C GLU A 70 -36.22 4.13 14.15
N LYS A 71 -36.12 4.75 15.35
CA LYS A 71 -35.51 6.07 15.48
C LYS A 71 -34.04 6.13 15.05
N CYS A 72 -33.29 5.04 15.17
CA CYS A 72 -31.89 5.06 14.76
C CYS A 72 -31.69 5.33 13.26
N PHE A 73 -32.73 5.18 12.43
CA PHE A 73 -32.73 5.51 11.00
C PHE A 73 -33.29 6.91 10.70
N GLU A 74 -33.72 7.64 11.71
CA GLU A 74 -34.11 9.06 11.57
C GLU A 74 -32.85 9.94 11.59
N ARG A 75 -32.92 11.06 10.88
CA ARG A 75 -31.83 12.04 10.89
C ARG A 75 -31.76 12.77 12.22
N HIS A 76 -30.53 13.05 12.63
CA HIS A 76 -30.24 13.74 13.88
C HIS A 76 -30.69 12.98 15.13
N ALA A 77 -31.04 11.71 15.00
CA ALA A 77 -31.34 10.83 16.12
C ALA A 77 -30.04 10.20 16.65
N THR A 78 -29.69 10.53 17.88
CA THR A 78 -28.48 10.00 18.54
C THR A 78 -28.71 9.84 20.04
N SER A 79 -28.12 8.80 20.60
CA SER A 79 -28.04 8.57 22.04
C SER A 79 -26.79 9.18 22.70
N LYS A 80 -25.85 9.70 21.87
CA LYS A 80 -24.46 9.98 22.27
C LYS A 80 -24.25 11.43 22.76
N ILE A 81 -25.06 12.37 22.31
CA ILE A 81 -25.04 13.79 22.73
C ILE A 81 -26.45 14.26 23.07
N LYS A 82 -26.56 15.05 24.11
CA LYS A 82 -27.86 15.62 24.58
C LYS A 82 -27.81 17.13 24.74
N LYS A 83 -26.64 17.69 25.00
CA LYS A 83 -26.44 19.12 25.27
C LYS A 83 -25.36 19.69 24.37
N THR A 84 -25.34 20.99 24.20
CA THR A 84 -24.34 21.71 23.41
C THR A 84 -22.91 21.47 23.96
N ASP A 85 -22.78 21.38 25.29
CA ASP A 85 -21.50 21.16 25.96
C ASP A 85 -20.87 19.78 25.59
N ASP A 86 -21.72 18.76 25.32
CA ASP A 86 -21.26 17.42 24.91
C ASP A 86 -20.49 17.47 23.58
N LEU A 87 -20.69 18.51 22.75
CA LEU A 87 -19.95 18.71 21.51
C LEU A 87 -18.48 19.05 21.74
N PHE A 88 -18.12 19.58 22.88
CA PHE A 88 -16.76 19.93 23.27
C PHE A 88 -16.07 18.79 24.05
N GLU A 89 -16.81 17.77 24.48
CA GLU A 89 -16.31 16.63 25.24
C GLU A 89 -16.72 15.31 24.58
N ILE A 90 -16.43 15.15 23.27
CA ILE A 90 -16.82 13.96 22.51
C ILE A 90 -15.90 12.78 22.89
N HIS A 91 -16.47 11.79 23.57
CA HIS A 91 -15.81 10.53 23.94
C HIS A 91 -16.16 9.37 23.00
N THR A 92 -17.27 9.48 22.25
CA THR A 92 -17.75 8.45 21.32
C THR A 92 -17.18 8.63 19.92
N MET A 93 -17.09 7.55 19.12
CA MET A 93 -16.62 7.60 17.74
C MET A 93 -17.63 8.30 16.82
N GLY A 94 -18.91 8.02 16.95
CA GLY A 94 -20.01 8.70 16.25
C GLY A 94 -20.77 9.65 17.18
N PHE A 95 -21.37 10.72 16.65
CA PHE A 95 -22.20 11.66 17.42
C PHE A 95 -23.30 12.38 16.63
N ARG A 96 -23.21 12.45 15.28
CA ARG A 96 -24.09 13.28 14.44
C ARG A 96 -25.49 12.69 14.21
N GLY A 97 -25.69 11.38 14.43
CA GLY A 97 -26.97 10.72 14.18
C GLY A 97 -27.42 10.70 12.71
N GLU A 98 -26.46 10.68 11.76
CA GLU A 98 -26.76 10.74 10.32
C GLU A 98 -26.33 9.48 9.55
N ALA A 99 -25.42 8.68 10.10
CA ALA A 99 -24.81 7.55 9.38
C ALA A 99 -25.84 6.48 9.04
N MET A 100 -26.67 6.06 10.00
CA MET A 100 -27.68 5.01 9.79
C MET A 100 -28.77 5.44 8.80
N ALA A 101 -29.26 6.68 8.91
CA ALA A 101 -30.22 7.27 7.96
C ALA A 101 -29.64 7.33 6.54
N SER A 102 -28.38 7.75 6.41
CA SER A 102 -27.66 7.83 5.14
C SER A 102 -27.48 6.46 4.51
N ILE A 103 -27.04 5.45 5.27
CA ILE A 103 -26.85 4.06 4.79
C ILE A 103 -28.19 3.48 4.32
N ALA A 104 -29.25 3.65 5.12
CA ALA A 104 -30.59 3.12 4.78
C ALA A 104 -31.15 3.73 3.49
N SER A 105 -30.90 5.03 3.23
CA SER A 105 -31.40 5.72 2.03
C SER A 105 -30.80 5.19 0.71
N ILE A 106 -29.63 4.55 0.76
CA ILE A 106 -28.87 4.10 -0.43
C ILE A 106 -28.69 2.58 -0.52
N SER A 107 -29.34 1.82 0.36
CA SER A 107 -29.19 0.36 0.46
C SER A 107 -30.46 -0.33 0.89
N HIS A 108 -30.42 -1.66 0.94
CA HIS A 108 -31.41 -2.48 1.64
C HIS A 108 -30.81 -2.88 2.98
N VAL A 109 -31.53 -2.57 4.07
CA VAL A 109 -31.08 -2.80 5.45
C VAL A 109 -31.95 -3.87 6.10
N GLU A 110 -31.32 -4.87 6.71
CA GLU A 110 -31.95 -5.78 7.65
C GLU A 110 -31.18 -5.66 8.98
N LEU A 111 -31.89 -5.31 10.04
CA LEU A 111 -31.31 -5.16 11.38
C LEU A 111 -32.09 -6.01 12.36
N GLU A 112 -31.39 -6.79 13.15
CA GLU A 112 -31.89 -7.60 14.26
C GLU A 112 -31.13 -7.16 15.52
N THR A 113 -31.86 -6.85 16.60
CA THR A 113 -31.24 -6.37 17.83
C THR A 113 -32.05 -6.76 19.05
N LYS A 114 -31.36 -6.96 20.17
CA LYS A 114 -31.98 -7.31 21.44
C LYS A 114 -31.18 -6.73 22.61
N LEU A 115 -31.89 -6.14 23.57
CA LEU A 115 -31.33 -5.73 24.86
C LEU A 115 -31.03 -6.98 25.72
N HIS A 116 -30.06 -6.88 26.62
CA HIS A 116 -29.64 -8.01 27.47
C HIS A 116 -30.73 -8.48 28.44
N ASP A 117 -31.64 -7.59 28.84
CA ASP A 117 -32.73 -7.82 29.78
C ASP A 117 -34.06 -8.23 29.12
N GLN A 118 -34.10 -8.35 27.79
CA GLN A 118 -35.30 -8.72 27.04
C GLN A 118 -35.24 -10.14 26.50
N GLU A 119 -36.38 -10.86 26.53
CA GLU A 119 -36.50 -12.20 25.96
C GLU A 119 -36.56 -12.19 24.44
N LEU A 120 -37.33 -11.22 23.87
CA LEU A 120 -37.49 -11.07 22.44
C LEU A 120 -36.78 -9.82 21.95
N GLY A 121 -36.11 -9.93 20.82
CA GLY A 121 -35.54 -8.82 20.10
C GLY A 121 -36.48 -8.27 19.04
N THR A 122 -35.97 -7.36 18.23
CA THR A 122 -36.67 -6.70 17.15
C THR A 122 -35.92 -6.90 15.84
N LYS A 123 -36.68 -7.24 14.80
CA LYS A 123 -36.18 -7.26 13.42
C LYS A 123 -36.85 -6.17 12.64
N ILE A 124 -36.05 -5.38 11.91
CA ILE A 124 -36.53 -4.31 11.03
C ILE A 124 -35.91 -4.46 9.66
N THR A 125 -36.69 -4.22 8.62
CA THR A 125 -36.27 -4.25 7.22
C THR A 125 -36.63 -2.94 6.54
N LEU A 126 -35.60 -2.28 5.92
CA LEU A 126 -35.77 -1.04 5.19
C LEU A 126 -35.24 -1.20 3.75
N LYS A 127 -35.84 -0.45 2.82
CA LYS A 127 -35.39 -0.37 1.44
C LYS A 127 -35.41 1.08 0.97
N GLY A 128 -34.21 1.64 0.67
CA GLY A 128 -34.09 3.03 0.27
C GLY A 128 -34.64 4.03 1.30
N GLY A 129 -34.43 3.76 2.58
CA GLY A 129 -34.93 4.57 3.70
C GLY A 129 -36.40 4.34 4.08
N LYS A 130 -37.16 3.53 3.32
CA LYS A 130 -38.56 3.23 3.64
C LYS A 130 -38.64 1.97 4.47
N LEU A 131 -39.40 2.03 5.56
CA LEU A 131 -39.74 0.88 6.41
C LEU A 131 -40.62 -0.09 5.61
N ILE A 132 -40.22 -1.36 5.55
CA ILE A 132 -40.96 -2.45 4.90
C ILE A 132 -41.61 -3.34 5.95
N ASN A 133 -40.87 -3.75 6.97
CA ASN A 133 -41.37 -4.63 8.03
C ASN A 133 -40.66 -4.32 9.35
N LYS A 134 -41.40 -4.48 10.46
CA LYS A 134 -40.89 -4.40 11.84
C LYS A 134 -41.65 -5.42 12.67
N GLU A 135 -40.94 -6.36 13.23
CA GLU A 135 -41.53 -7.47 13.99
C GLU A 135 -40.69 -7.85 15.19
N GLN A 136 -41.31 -8.48 16.18
CA GLN A 136 -40.58 -9.14 17.25
C GLN A 136 -39.94 -10.41 16.71
N HIS A 137 -38.67 -10.64 17.07
CA HIS A 137 -37.88 -11.74 16.55
C HIS A 137 -36.95 -12.30 17.64
N SER A 138 -36.80 -13.63 17.65
CA SER A 138 -35.82 -14.26 18.51
C SER A 138 -34.42 -14.10 17.93
N CYS A 139 -33.54 -13.38 18.63
CA CYS A 139 -32.16 -13.14 18.21
C CYS A 139 -31.22 -13.10 19.42
N SER A 140 -29.92 -13.13 19.15
CA SER A 140 -28.88 -12.96 20.18
C SER A 140 -28.88 -11.54 20.75
N ASN A 141 -28.32 -11.38 21.95
CA ASN A 141 -28.08 -10.05 22.54
C ASN A 141 -27.11 -9.24 21.67
N GLY A 142 -27.28 -7.92 21.61
CA GLY A 142 -26.49 -7.03 20.79
C GLY A 142 -27.18 -6.67 19.47
N THR A 143 -26.41 -6.44 18.41
CA THR A 143 -26.95 -6.01 17.12
C THR A 143 -26.34 -6.79 15.96
N SER A 144 -27.19 -7.20 15.02
CA SER A 144 -26.81 -7.80 13.74
C SER A 144 -27.39 -6.96 12.61
N ILE A 145 -26.55 -6.30 11.82
CA ILE A 145 -26.98 -5.43 10.73
C ILE A 145 -26.42 -5.90 9.38
N LYS A 146 -27.30 -6.09 8.40
CA LYS A 146 -26.98 -6.47 7.02
C LYS A 146 -27.32 -5.32 6.09
N ILE A 147 -26.31 -4.82 5.38
CA ILE A 147 -26.46 -3.82 4.33
C ILE A 147 -26.28 -4.53 3.00
N LYS A 148 -27.33 -4.57 2.21
CA LYS A 148 -27.37 -5.28 0.92
C LYS A 148 -27.51 -4.31 -0.23
N ASN A 149 -26.92 -4.64 -1.38
CA ASN A 149 -27.04 -3.89 -2.63
C ASN A 149 -26.74 -2.39 -2.49
N LEU A 150 -25.59 -2.05 -1.89
CA LEU A 150 -25.17 -0.67 -1.69
C LEU A 150 -25.22 0.12 -3.00
N PHE A 151 -25.76 1.35 -2.97
CA PHE A 151 -25.98 2.24 -4.12
C PHE A 151 -26.95 1.70 -5.17
N PHE A 152 -27.90 0.80 -4.82
CA PHE A 152 -28.85 0.24 -5.77
C PHE A 152 -29.70 1.30 -6.49
N ASN A 153 -30.00 2.41 -5.82
CA ASN A 153 -30.81 3.53 -6.32
C ASN A 153 -29.97 4.73 -6.80
N ILE A 154 -28.63 4.61 -6.86
CA ILE A 154 -27.72 5.63 -7.37
C ILE A 154 -26.77 5.00 -8.41
N PRO A 155 -27.24 4.71 -9.64
CA PRO A 155 -26.46 3.99 -10.65
C PRO A 155 -25.12 4.67 -10.99
N ALA A 156 -25.09 6.00 -11.03
CA ALA A 156 -23.87 6.77 -11.28
C ALA A 156 -22.79 6.42 -10.25
N ARG A 157 -23.12 6.47 -8.95
CA ARG A 157 -22.18 6.17 -7.87
C ARG A 157 -21.72 4.72 -7.88
N ARG A 158 -22.62 3.78 -8.20
CA ARG A 158 -22.29 2.36 -8.34
C ARG A 158 -21.26 2.13 -9.45
N LYS A 159 -21.32 2.88 -10.56
CA LYS A 159 -20.33 2.85 -11.66
C LYS A 159 -18.97 3.44 -11.26
N PHE A 160 -18.94 4.38 -10.32
CA PHE A 160 -17.69 4.98 -9.84
C PHE A 160 -16.94 4.12 -8.79
N LEU A 161 -17.56 3.05 -8.29
CA LEU A 161 -16.85 2.10 -7.43
C LEU A 161 -15.69 1.45 -8.18
N LYS A 162 -14.56 1.37 -7.51
CA LYS A 162 -13.34 0.75 -8.06
C LYS A 162 -13.50 -0.77 -8.15
N SER A 163 -12.44 -1.46 -8.59
CA SER A 163 -12.40 -2.92 -8.60
C SER A 163 -12.62 -3.51 -7.19
N ASN A 164 -13.09 -4.76 -7.12
CA ASN A 164 -13.35 -5.41 -5.84
C ASN A 164 -12.11 -5.45 -4.94
N ASN A 165 -10.93 -5.61 -5.52
CA ASN A 165 -9.68 -5.62 -4.77
C ASN A 165 -9.37 -4.27 -4.13
N VAL A 166 -9.57 -3.17 -4.87
CA VAL A 166 -9.35 -1.81 -4.35
C VAL A 166 -10.33 -1.49 -3.23
N GLU A 167 -11.63 -1.78 -3.42
CA GLU A 167 -12.63 -1.54 -2.37
C GLU A 167 -12.36 -2.43 -1.13
N MET A 168 -11.92 -3.67 -1.35
CA MET A 168 -11.57 -4.59 -0.26
C MET A 168 -10.37 -4.08 0.55
N ARG A 169 -9.36 -3.50 -0.13
CA ARG A 169 -8.21 -2.85 0.52
C ARG A 169 -8.66 -1.72 1.44
N HIS A 170 -9.54 -0.83 0.95
CA HIS A 170 -10.08 0.26 1.78
C HIS A 170 -10.88 -0.26 2.99
N ILE A 171 -11.68 -1.31 2.80
CA ILE A 171 -12.39 -1.97 3.91
C ILE A 171 -11.40 -2.50 4.94
N SER A 172 -10.36 -3.21 4.49
CA SER A 172 -9.33 -3.78 5.37
C SER A 172 -8.56 -2.69 6.12
N GLU A 173 -8.25 -1.57 5.47
CA GLU A 173 -7.59 -0.43 6.12
C GLU A 173 -8.44 0.17 7.23
N GLU A 174 -9.73 0.43 6.99
CA GLU A 174 -10.63 0.97 8.05
C GLU A 174 -10.81 -0.02 9.20
N PHE A 175 -10.99 -1.32 8.89
CA PHE A 175 -11.08 -2.36 9.91
C PHE A 175 -9.80 -2.45 10.75
N ASN A 176 -8.62 -2.41 10.12
CA ASN A 176 -7.33 -2.44 10.81
C ASN A 176 -7.13 -1.22 11.73
N ARG A 177 -7.56 -0.02 11.30
CA ARG A 177 -7.50 1.20 12.11
C ARG A 177 -8.29 1.04 13.40
N ILE A 178 -9.52 0.54 13.30
CA ILE A 178 -10.38 0.34 14.48
C ILE A 178 -9.82 -0.81 15.35
N ALA A 179 -9.37 -1.91 14.74
CA ALA A 179 -8.82 -3.04 15.46
C ALA A 179 -7.55 -2.68 16.25
N LEU A 180 -6.70 -1.79 15.72
CA LEU A 180 -5.52 -1.28 16.42
C LEU A 180 -5.89 -0.30 17.54
N ALA A 181 -6.93 0.52 17.36
CA ALA A 181 -7.40 1.45 18.37
C ALA A 181 -8.01 0.75 19.59
N TYR A 182 -8.62 -0.43 19.39
CA TYR A 182 -9.35 -1.19 20.42
C TYR A 182 -8.80 -2.62 20.59
N PRO A 183 -7.58 -2.79 21.13
CA PRO A 183 -6.95 -4.11 21.27
C PRO A 183 -7.66 -5.05 22.24
N ALA A 184 -8.47 -4.54 23.17
CA ALA A 184 -9.26 -5.32 24.10
C ALA A 184 -10.54 -5.93 23.49
N CYS A 185 -10.94 -5.53 22.27
CA CYS A 185 -12.11 -6.09 21.60
C CYS A 185 -11.73 -7.29 20.73
N ASN A 186 -12.48 -8.40 20.81
CA ASN A 186 -12.37 -9.52 19.89
C ASN A 186 -12.95 -9.13 18.54
N MET A 187 -12.18 -9.29 17.46
CA MET A 187 -12.64 -8.90 16.13
C MET A 187 -12.38 -9.99 15.11
N GLN A 188 -13.38 -10.28 14.29
CA GLN A 188 -13.30 -11.27 13.21
C GLN A 188 -13.69 -10.62 11.89
N PHE A 189 -12.98 -10.95 10.82
CA PHE A 189 -13.22 -10.42 9.50
C PHE A 189 -13.25 -11.52 8.45
N PHE A 190 -14.36 -11.63 7.73
CA PHE A 190 -14.60 -12.63 6.70
C PHE A 190 -14.88 -11.97 5.35
N HIS A 191 -14.29 -12.50 4.28
CA HIS A 191 -14.59 -12.12 2.91
C HIS A 191 -14.94 -13.34 2.07
N ASN A 192 -16.09 -13.34 1.41
CA ASN A 192 -16.59 -14.44 0.59
C ASN A 192 -16.48 -15.79 1.32
N LYS A 193 -16.92 -15.84 2.58
CA LYS A 193 -16.88 -17.00 3.49
C LYS A 193 -15.48 -17.42 3.97
N LYS A 194 -14.40 -16.77 3.50
CA LYS A 194 -13.03 -17.03 3.95
C LYS A 194 -12.68 -16.08 5.11
N GLU A 195 -12.12 -16.62 6.19
CA GLU A 195 -11.58 -15.81 7.28
C GLU A 195 -10.31 -15.07 6.82
N ILE A 196 -10.32 -13.74 6.96
CA ILE A 196 -9.18 -12.85 6.66
C ILE A 196 -8.39 -12.55 7.92
N LEU A 197 -9.09 -12.19 9.00
CA LEU A 197 -8.49 -11.84 10.29
C LEU A 197 -9.29 -12.43 11.42
N PHE A 198 -8.57 -12.98 12.41
CA PHE A 198 -9.09 -13.38 13.70
C PHE A 198 -8.22 -12.77 14.80
N LEU A 199 -8.77 -11.76 15.48
CA LEU A 199 -8.07 -10.93 16.44
C LEU A 199 -8.73 -11.11 17.82
N ARG A 200 -8.11 -11.90 18.69
CA ARG A 200 -8.54 -12.03 20.09
C ARG A 200 -8.14 -10.78 20.87
N GLU A 201 -8.80 -10.52 21.99
CA GLU A 201 -8.36 -9.48 22.93
C GLU A 201 -6.90 -9.69 23.31
N ASN A 202 -6.14 -8.63 23.37
CA ASN A 202 -4.72 -8.68 23.65
C ASN A 202 -4.18 -7.31 24.03
N ASN A 203 -2.91 -7.24 24.44
CA ASN A 203 -2.21 -5.97 24.58
C ASN A 203 -1.92 -5.33 23.21
N PHE A 204 -1.61 -4.04 23.22
CA PHE A 204 -1.41 -3.27 21.99
C PHE A 204 -0.29 -3.83 21.10
N ARG A 205 0.85 -4.26 21.69
CA ARG A 205 1.96 -4.88 20.94
C ARG A 205 1.52 -6.14 20.18
N GLN A 206 0.85 -7.05 20.88
CA GLN A 206 0.39 -8.29 20.24
C GLN A 206 -0.69 -8.03 19.20
N ARG A 207 -1.54 -7.02 19.41
CA ARG A 207 -2.53 -6.57 18.41
C ARG A 207 -1.85 -6.08 17.14
N ILE A 208 -0.79 -5.29 17.25
CA ILE A 208 0.02 -4.85 16.10
C ILE A 208 0.59 -6.06 15.36
N VAL A 209 1.19 -7.00 16.09
CA VAL A 209 1.76 -8.23 15.50
C VAL A 209 0.71 -9.07 14.77
N ASN A 210 -0.49 -9.19 15.33
CA ASN A 210 -1.58 -9.96 14.72
C ASN A 210 -2.14 -9.30 13.45
N VAL A 211 -2.17 -7.96 13.39
CA VAL A 211 -2.65 -7.20 12.24
C VAL A 211 -1.58 -7.12 11.14
N ILE A 212 -0.35 -6.76 11.48
CA ILE A 212 0.73 -6.48 10.52
C ILE A 212 1.46 -7.76 10.10
N GLY A 213 1.72 -8.67 11.07
CA GLY A 213 2.42 -9.92 10.84
C GLY A 213 3.49 -10.20 11.89
N LEU A 214 3.84 -11.48 12.08
CA LEU A 214 4.72 -11.95 13.16
C LEU A 214 6.10 -11.29 13.17
N LYS A 215 6.67 -10.97 12.02
CA LYS A 215 7.98 -10.30 11.91
C LYS A 215 8.00 -8.90 12.51
N SER A 216 6.85 -8.24 12.65
CA SER A 216 6.79 -6.91 13.25
C SER A 216 7.27 -6.91 14.71
N ASN A 217 7.17 -8.04 15.41
CA ASN A 217 7.62 -8.16 16.79
C ASN A 217 9.12 -7.91 16.98
N GLU A 218 9.94 -8.20 15.96
CA GLU A 218 11.41 -8.07 16.01
C GLU A 218 11.89 -6.63 15.96
N TYR A 219 11.12 -5.75 15.31
CA TYR A 219 11.53 -4.38 15.05
C TYR A 219 10.74 -3.31 15.83
N LEU A 220 9.75 -3.72 16.63
CA LEU A 220 8.97 -2.78 17.43
C LEU A 220 9.71 -2.35 18.70
N VAL A 221 10.00 -1.06 18.78
CA VAL A 221 10.59 -0.37 19.94
C VAL A 221 9.49 0.36 20.69
N PRO A 222 9.32 0.16 22.00
CA PRO A 222 8.30 0.88 22.77
C PRO A 222 8.67 2.35 22.91
N ILE A 223 7.63 3.19 22.91
CA ILE A 223 7.72 4.61 23.20
C ILE A 223 6.69 4.94 24.29
N ASN A 224 7.13 5.60 25.33
CA ASN A 224 6.29 6.10 26.41
C ASN A 224 6.83 7.42 26.94
N GLU A 225 5.97 8.45 26.98
CA GLU A 225 6.31 9.76 27.56
C GLU A 225 5.04 10.36 28.16
N GLU A 226 5.13 10.75 29.42
CA GLU A 226 4.02 11.36 30.15
C GLU A 226 4.34 12.83 30.40
N THR A 227 3.47 13.71 29.94
CA THR A 227 3.59 15.15 30.14
C THR A 227 2.24 15.74 30.57
N SER A 228 2.23 16.99 30.99
CA SER A 228 1.01 17.69 31.35
C SER A 228 0.07 17.97 30.15
N LEU A 229 0.59 17.97 28.92
CA LEU A 229 -0.16 18.26 27.70
C LEU A 229 -0.63 17.00 26.98
N VAL A 230 0.16 15.94 27.00
CA VAL A 230 -0.12 14.70 26.28
C VAL A 230 0.56 13.52 26.94
N ASN A 231 -0.17 12.40 27.04
CA ASN A 231 0.42 11.10 27.36
C ASN A 231 0.58 10.32 26.07
N LEU A 232 1.83 10.11 25.68
CA LEU A 232 2.23 9.42 24.47
C LEU A 232 2.66 7.99 24.81
N SER A 233 2.08 7.01 24.13
CA SER A 233 2.44 5.61 24.27
C SER A 233 2.37 4.90 22.92
N GLY A 234 3.08 3.77 22.79
CA GLY A 234 2.99 2.98 21.56
C GLY A 234 4.31 2.36 21.14
N PHE A 235 4.49 2.21 19.83
CA PHE A 235 5.64 1.56 19.24
C PHE A 235 6.10 2.26 17.97
N ILE A 236 7.40 2.30 17.75
CA ILE A 236 8.07 2.76 16.54
C ILE A 236 8.94 1.62 16.00
N CYS A 237 9.27 1.62 14.72
CA CYS A 237 10.19 0.63 14.17
C CYS A 237 11.65 1.04 14.42
N LYS A 238 12.56 0.04 14.46
CA LYS A 238 13.99 0.29 14.34
C LYS A 238 14.30 0.89 12.96
N PRO A 239 15.30 1.80 12.83
CA PRO A 239 15.64 2.45 11.56
C PRO A 239 15.94 1.49 10.41
N GLU A 240 16.59 0.37 10.67
CA GLU A 240 16.95 -0.66 9.69
C GLU A 240 15.75 -1.34 9.03
N TYR A 241 14.56 -1.27 9.67
CA TYR A 241 13.30 -1.82 9.16
C TYR A 241 12.39 -0.75 8.53
N ALA A 242 12.90 0.46 8.29
CA ALA A 242 12.15 1.47 7.57
C ALA A 242 11.85 0.99 6.13
N LYS A 243 10.61 1.19 5.69
CA LYS A 243 10.11 0.69 4.40
C LYS A 243 10.04 1.80 3.37
N LYS A 244 10.12 1.44 2.10
CA LYS A 244 9.83 2.38 1.01
C LYS A 244 8.34 2.68 0.86
N THR A 245 7.48 1.81 1.40
CA THR A 245 6.03 1.95 1.34
C THR A 245 5.49 2.67 2.58
N ARG A 246 4.58 3.63 2.37
CA ARG A 246 3.82 4.29 3.44
C ARG A 246 2.61 3.44 3.79
N GLY A 247 2.74 2.41 4.61
CA GLY A 247 1.60 1.53 4.91
C GLY A 247 1.33 1.33 6.40
N GLU A 248 2.35 1.48 7.24
CA GLU A 248 2.29 1.13 8.66
C GLU A 248 2.47 2.37 9.53
N GLN A 249 1.71 3.42 9.26
CA GLN A 249 1.78 4.71 9.93
C GLN A 249 0.44 5.01 10.62
N TYR A 250 0.33 4.64 11.90
CA TYR A 250 -0.89 4.77 12.68
C TYR A 250 -0.70 5.73 13.84
N ILE A 251 -1.53 6.77 13.88
CA ILE A 251 -1.61 7.73 14.97
C ILE A 251 -3.04 7.72 15.49
N PHE A 252 -3.17 7.54 16.78
CA PHE A 252 -4.45 7.58 17.46
C PHE A 252 -4.45 8.71 18.49
N VAL A 253 -5.52 9.49 18.51
CA VAL A 253 -5.78 10.50 19.55
C VAL A 253 -7.08 10.10 20.24
N ASN A 254 -7.02 9.84 21.54
CA ASN A 254 -8.14 9.34 22.33
C ASN A 254 -8.86 8.16 21.63
N ASN A 255 -8.07 7.15 21.19
CA ASN A 255 -8.46 5.95 20.45
C ASN A 255 -9.04 6.21 19.03
N ARG A 256 -8.99 7.42 18.52
CA ARG A 256 -9.44 7.76 17.16
C ARG A 256 -8.26 7.87 16.22
N PHE A 257 -8.30 7.17 15.10
CA PHE A 257 -7.27 7.28 14.05
C PHE A 257 -7.29 8.68 13.42
N ILE A 258 -6.13 9.31 13.33
CA ILE A 258 -5.96 10.62 12.71
C ILE A 258 -4.86 10.63 11.65
N LYS A 259 -5.02 11.55 10.69
CA LYS A 259 -3.99 11.94 9.74
C LYS A 259 -3.60 13.38 10.06
N ASN A 260 -2.43 13.58 10.64
CA ASN A 260 -1.91 14.91 10.95
C ASN A 260 -0.49 15.03 10.39
N TYR A 261 -0.32 15.93 9.42
CA TYR A 261 0.95 16.15 8.74
C TYR A 261 2.05 16.63 9.69
N HIS A 262 1.73 17.47 10.68
CA HIS A 262 2.70 17.99 11.65
C HIS A 262 3.26 16.87 12.52
N ILE A 263 2.42 15.96 13.01
CA ILE A 263 2.87 14.80 13.78
C ILE A 263 3.71 13.85 12.91
N GLN A 264 3.28 13.57 11.67
CA GLN A 264 4.05 12.76 10.74
C GLN A 264 5.43 13.38 10.46
N SER A 265 5.49 14.71 10.28
CA SER A 265 6.73 15.45 10.10
C SER A 265 7.63 15.38 11.35
N ALA A 266 7.06 15.47 12.57
CA ALA A 266 7.81 15.34 13.81
C ALA A 266 8.50 13.97 13.92
N ILE A 267 7.77 12.90 13.61
CA ILE A 267 8.30 11.53 13.61
C ILE A 267 9.37 11.38 12.53
N SER A 268 9.09 11.80 11.30
CA SER A 268 10.05 11.71 10.18
C SER A 268 11.35 12.44 10.47
N LYS A 269 11.28 13.65 11.06
CA LYS A 269 12.45 14.42 11.49
C LYS A 269 13.20 13.80 12.65
N ALA A 270 12.56 12.98 13.47
CA ALA A 270 13.26 12.22 14.51
C ALA A 270 14.09 11.07 13.94
N PHE A 271 13.70 10.52 12.78
CA PHE A 271 14.44 9.49 12.05
C PHE A 271 15.46 10.05 11.04
N GLU A 272 15.52 11.36 10.87
CA GLU A 272 16.45 12.02 9.93
C GLU A 272 17.92 11.64 10.24
N GLY A 273 18.65 11.22 9.21
CA GLY A 273 20.02 10.71 9.32
C GLY A 273 20.13 9.24 9.79
N LEU A 274 19.03 8.60 10.22
CA LEU A 274 19.01 7.20 10.65
C LEU A 274 18.45 6.26 9.57
N ILE A 275 17.66 6.78 8.64
CA ILE A 275 17.04 6.03 7.55
C ILE A 275 17.47 6.60 6.21
N SER A 276 17.50 5.76 5.18
CA SER A 276 17.83 6.19 3.82
C SER A 276 16.76 7.11 3.25
N GLU A 277 17.14 7.98 2.29
CA GLU A 277 16.20 8.80 1.55
C GLU A 277 15.08 7.95 0.92
N ASN A 278 13.85 8.46 0.92
CA ASN A 278 12.64 7.77 0.43
C ASN A 278 12.25 6.49 1.21
N HIS A 279 12.74 6.32 2.43
CA HIS A 279 12.22 5.32 3.36
C HIS A 279 11.34 5.97 4.43
N PHE A 280 10.33 5.24 4.85
CA PHE A 280 9.33 5.69 5.82
C PHE A 280 9.35 4.77 7.03
N PRO A 281 9.44 5.33 8.26
CA PRO A 281 9.36 4.53 9.46
C PRO A 281 7.93 4.03 9.69
N SER A 282 7.79 2.79 10.18
CA SER A 282 6.53 2.29 10.70
C SER A 282 6.35 2.75 12.14
N TYR A 283 5.14 3.17 12.51
CA TYR A 283 4.83 3.59 13.87
C TYR A 283 3.35 3.38 14.21
N PHE A 284 3.10 3.14 15.49
CA PHE A 284 1.80 2.88 16.09
C PHE A 284 1.73 3.67 17.40
N ILE A 285 1.23 4.88 17.34
CA ILE A 285 1.31 5.86 18.43
C ILE A 285 -0.09 6.19 18.93
N ASN A 286 -0.27 6.09 20.24
CA ASN A 286 -1.45 6.54 20.96
C ASN A 286 -1.13 7.81 21.73
N LEU A 287 -1.92 8.85 21.50
CA LEU A 287 -1.89 10.12 22.21
C LEU A 287 -3.17 10.23 23.04
N LYS A 288 -3.03 10.35 24.35
CA LYS A 288 -4.13 10.72 25.23
C LYS A 288 -3.97 12.20 25.58
N VAL A 289 -4.97 13.00 25.22
CA VAL A 289 -5.02 14.44 25.43
C VAL A 289 -6.38 14.81 26.05
N ASP A 290 -6.44 15.94 26.73
CA ASP A 290 -7.72 16.47 27.20
C ASP A 290 -8.63 16.75 26.00
N ALA A 291 -9.88 16.29 26.06
CA ALA A 291 -10.85 16.50 24.98
C ALA A 291 -11.08 18.00 24.69
N LYS A 292 -10.95 18.87 25.70
CA LYS A 292 -11.09 20.34 25.55
C LYS A 292 -9.95 21.00 24.80
N SER A 293 -8.76 20.37 24.76
CA SER A 293 -7.56 20.90 24.07
C SER A 293 -7.49 20.54 22.59
N ILE A 294 -8.52 19.84 22.05
CA ILE A 294 -8.56 19.40 20.66
C ILE A 294 -9.89 19.75 20.00
N ASP A 295 -9.83 20.18 18.73
CA ASP A 295 -11.02 20.28 17.88
C ASP A 295 -11.05 19.11 16.89
N ILE A 296 -12.07 18.26 17.01
CA ILE A 296 -12.28 17.07 16.17
C ILE A 296 -13.25 17.35 15.01
N ASN A 297 -14.05 18.43 15.12
CA ASN A 297 -15.14 18.69 14.18
C ASN A 297 -14.72 19.51 12.95
N ILE A 298 -13.51 19.30 12.44
CA ILE A 298 -12.96 20.09 11.32
C ILE A 298 -13.39 19.48 9.96
N HIS A 299 -13.43 18.14 9.85
CA HIS A 299 -13.75 17.46 8.61
C HIS A 299 -14.84 16.39 8.79
N PRO A 300 -15.73 16.15 7.78
CA PRO A 300 -16.77 15.13 7.86
C PRO A 300 -16.26 13.73 8.20
N THR A 301 -15.08 13.36 7.71
CA THR A 301 -14.45 12.05 7.97
C THR A 301 -13.84 11.94 9.36
N LYS A 302 -13.76 13.04 10.12
CA LYS A 302 -13.18 13.11 11.48
C LYS A 302 -11.76 12.56 11.58
N THR A 303 -11.01 12.55 10.49
CA THR A 303 -9.61 12.06 10.45
C THR A 303 -8.58 13.17 10.67
N GLU A 304 -9.01 14.41 10.71
CA GLU A 304 -8.17 15.58 10.97
C GLU A 304 -8.55 16.19 12.32
N ILE A 305 -7.54 16.51 13.12
CA ILE A 305 -7.70 17.12 14.44
C ILE A 305 -6.77 18.32 14.51
N LYS A 306 -7.26 19.40 15.11
CA LYS A 306 -6.46 20.57 15.48
C LYS A 306 -6.21 20.56 16.97
N PHE A 307 -4.96 20.72 17.35
CA PHE A 307 -4.56 20.85 18.74
C PHE A 307 -4.46 22.33 19.12
N GLU A 308 -4.76 22.68 20.36
CA GLU A 308 -4.60 24.03 20.89
C GLU A 308 -3.13 24.46 20.85
N ASP A 309 -2.19 23.59 21.26
CA ASP A 309 -0.74 23.81 21.20
C ASP A 309 -0.03 22.76 20.33
N GLU A 310 -0.14 22.91 19.01
CA GLU A 310 0.50 22.00 18.04
C GLU A 310 2.04 22.00 18.15
N LYS A 311 2.65 23.15 18.52
CA LYS A 311 4.11 23.27 18.56
C LYS A 311 4.71 22.48 19.69
N SER A 312 4.11 22.52 20.88
CA SER A 312 4.56 21.76 22.05
C SER A 312 4.38 20.27 21.84
N ILE A 313 3.21 19.84 21.29
CA ILE A 313 2.97 18.43 20.96
C ILE A 313 3.98 17.92 19.93
N TYR A 314 4.29 18.71 18.89
CA TYR A 314 5.31 18.40 17.90
C TYR A 314 6.69 18.16 18.58
N ALA A 315 7.10 19.06 19.46
CA ALA A 315 8.39 18.98 20.16
C ALA A 315 8.46 17.76 21.09
N ILE A 316 7.38 17.47 21.83
CA ILE A 316 7.27 16.30 22.72
C ILE A 316 7.39 15.01 21.92
N ILE A 317 6.63 14.85 20.82
CA ILE A 317 6.65 13.65 19.99
C ILE A 317 8.05 13.44 19.40
N ARG A 318 8.65 14.49 18.82
CA ARG A 318 10.00 14.41 18.25
C ARG A 318 11.04 14.00 19.28
N SER A 319 10.98 14.57 20.48
CA SER A 319 11.90 14.25 21.59
C SER A 319 11.71 12.82 22.08
N ALA A 320 10.46 12.38 22.28
CA ALA A 320 10.14 11.04 22.76
C ALA A 320 10.60 9.96 21.74
N VAL A 321 10.38 10.18 20.44
CA VAL A 321 10.85 9.27 19.38
C VAL A 321 12.37 9.21 19.38
N ARG A 322 13.09 10.35 19.44
CA ARG A 322 14.57 10.37 19.53
C ARG A 322 15.11 9.67 20.75
N LYS A 323 14.49 9.89 21.91
CA LYS A 323 14.85 9.22 23.18
C LYS A 323 14.74 7.70 23.05
N SER A 324 13.62 7.21 22.53
CA SER A 324 13.41 5.77 22.32
C SER A 324 14.41 5.18 21.32
N LEU A 325 14.64 5.84 20.19
CA LEU A 325 15.64 5.40 19.21
C LEU A 325 17.05 5.35 19.81
N GLY A 326 17.42 6.36 20.61
CA GLY A 326 18.72 6.41 21.28
C GLY A 326 18.93 5.27 22.28
N GLN A 327 17.91 4.94 23.06
CA GLN A 327 17.97 3.85 24.04
C GLN A 327 18.18 2.48 23.39
N TYR A 328 17.61 2.24 22.22
CA TYR A 328 17.66 0.94 21.54
C TYR A 328 18.75 0.83 20.47
N ASN A 329 19.34 1.95 20.01
CA ASN A 329 20.47 1.94 19.08
C ASN A 329 21.83 1.86 19.79
N ILE A 330 21.92 2.20 21.08
CA ILE A 330 23.18 2.20 21.86
C ILE A 330 23.46 0.82 22.48
N SER A 331 22.47 -0.04 22.63
CA SER A 331 22.70 -1.43 22.97
C SER A 331 22.84 -2.24 21.68
N PRO A 332 24.08 -2.60 21.23
CA PRO A 332 24.16 -3.74 20.32
C PRO A 332 23.48 -4.87 21.07
N SER A 333 22.42 -5.44 20.49
CA SER A 333 21.91 -6.70 20.95
C SER A 333 23.07 -7.69 20.78
N ILE A 334 23.73 -8.01 21.88
CA ILE A 334 24.51 -9.22 21.96
C ILE A 334 23.46 -10.34 21.97
N ASP A 335 22.75 -10.51 20.89
CA ASP A 335 22.08 -11.73 20.58
C ASP A 335 23.18 -12.74 20.29
N PHE A 336 23.65 -13.39 21.35
CA PHE A 336 24.16 -14.72 21.24
C PHE A 336 22.98 -15.60 20.77
N ILE A 337 22.63 -15.49 19.48
CA ILE A 337 22.09 -16.62 18.75
C ILE A 337 23.25 -17.61 18.79
N GLN A 338 23.28 -18.45 19.82
CA GLN A 338 23.96 -19.71 19.71
C GLN A 338 23.32 -20.40 18.51
N GLU A 339 23.93 -20.20 17.34
CA GLU A 339 23.83 -21.18 16.30
C GLU A 339 24.30 -22.49 16.94
N ASN A 340 23.35 -23.37 17.20
CA ASN A 340 23.59 -24.78 17.48
C ASN A 340 24.10 -25.48 16.19
N ALA A 341 25.08 -24.87 15.54
CA ALA A 341 25.88 -25.48 14.50
C ALA A 341 27.23 -25.76 15.15
N PHE A 342 27.41 -26.99 15.55
CA PHE A 342 28.61 -27.70 15.96
C PHE A 342 28.50 -28.35 17.33
N ASN A 343 27.48 -29.22 17.51
CA ASN A 343 27.66 -30.40 18.31
C ASN A 343 28.48 -31.40 17.48
N ILE A 344 29.79 -31.15 17.41
CA ILE A 344 30.74 -32.20 17.00
C ILE A 344 30.90 -33.10 18.23
N SER A 345 30.14 -34.20 18.23
CA SER A 345 30.43 -35.32 19.09
C SER A 345 31.84 -35.80 18.76
N SER A 346 32.72 -35.62 19.76
CA SER A 346 34.07 -36.19 19.74
C SER A 346 33.97 -37.72 19.74
N THR A 347 34.04 -38.30 18.57
CA THR A 347 34.33 -39.73 18.40
C THR A 347 35.41 -39.93 17.34
N SER A 348 36.53 -40.48 17.88
CA SER A 348 37.49 -41.34 17.23
C SER A 348 38.32 -40.82 16.05
N ASN A 349 39.61 -40.75 16.33
CA ASN A 349 40.78 -40.92 15.47
C ASN A 349 40.47 -41.45 14.05
N LEU A 350 40.37 -40.57 13.09
CA LEU A 350 40.53 -40.87 11.68
C LEU A 350 41.80 -40.19 11.19
N ASN A 351 42.80 -40.99 10.79
CA ASN A 351 43.98 -40.56 10.10
C ASN A 351 43.58 -39.81 8.83
N ILE A 352 43.64 -38.49 8.87
CA ILE A 352 43.46 -37.62 7.71
C ILE A 352 44.76 -37.69 6.90
N ARG A 353 44.74 -38.42 5.80
CA ARG A 353 45.78 -38.32 4.77
C ARG A 353 45.54 -37.04 3.98
N GLU A 354 46.52 -36.14 4.02
CA GLU A 354 46.53 -34.93 3.19
C GLU A 354 46.39 -35.28 1.72
N PRO A 355 45.49 -34.67 0.97
CA PRO A 355 45.39 -34.87 -0.47
C PRO A 355 46.64 -34.26 -1.15
N LYS A 356 47.42 -35.10 -1.85
CA LYS A 356 48.52 -34.63 -2.69
C LYS A 356 47.92 -33.99 -3.93
N ILE A 357 47.94 -32.66 -4.00
CA ILE A 357 47.60 -31.91 -5.21
C ILE A 357 48.75 -32.06 -6.20
N LYS A 358 48.54 -32.74 -7.31
CA LYS A 358 49.44 -32.73 -8.47
C LYS A 358 49.19 -31.43 -9.22
N VAL A 359 50.11 -30.48 -9.09
CA VAL A 359 50.12 -29.28 -9.92
C VAL A 359 50.80 -29.60 -11.23
N ASP A 360 50.06 -29.48 -12.31
CA ASP A 360 50.63 -29.57 -13.68
C ASP A 360 51.22 -28.20 -14.02
N TYR A 361 52.53 -28.08 -13.98
CA TYR A 361 53.27 -26.84 -14.26
C TYR A 361 53.19 -26.38 -15.72
N ASN A 362 52.60 -27.17 -16.64
CA ASN A 362 52.45 -26.87 -18.06
C ASN A 362 51.01 -26.43 -18.43
N TYR A 363 50.11 -26.31 -17.45
CA TYR A 363 48.77 -25.85 -17.73
C TYR A 363 48.75 -24.32 -17.96
N ASN A 364 48.52 -23.92 -19.22
CA ASN A 364 48.34 -22.52 -19.61
C ASN A 364 46.88 -22.28 -20.02
N PRO A 365 46.09 -21.58 -19.18
CA PRO A 365 44.67 -21.34 -19.47
C PRO A 365 44.41 -20.38 -20.64
N PHE A 366 45.49 -19.82 -21.25
CA PHE A 366 45.38 -18.85 -22.37
C PHE A 366 45.85 -19.41 -23.71
N LYS A 367 45.99 -20.73 -23.89
CA LYS A 367 46.21 -21.31 -25.21
C LYS A 367 44.91 -21.31 -26.00
N ASN A 368 44.81 -20.39 -26.95
CA ASN A 368 43.77 -20.37 -27.96
C ASN A 368 43.90 -21.63 -28.84
N GLU A 369 42.90 -22.48 -28.84
CA GLU A 369 42.72 -23.47 -29.89
C GLU A 369 42.24 -22.76 -31.14
N LYS A 370 43.12 -22.74 -32.13
CA LYS A 370 42.82 -22.29 -33.49
C LYS A 370 42.09 -23.39 -34.25
N ASP A 371 41.01 -22.97 -34.88
CA ASP A 371 40.47 -23.38 -36.16
C ASP A 371 40.20 -24.89 -36.41
N GLN A 372 38.90 -25.21 -36.36
CA GLN A 372 38.34 -26.10 -37.38
C GLN A 372 37.20 -25.41 -38.09
N GLN A 373 37.52 -24.96 -39.32
CA GLN A 373 36.54 -24.51 -40.30
C GLN A 373 35.66 -25.69 -40.72
N THR A 374 34.35 -25.57 -40.54
CA THR A 374 33.40 -26.29 -41.37
C THR A 374 32.61 -25.27 -42.15
N ASN A 375 32.93 -25.19 -43.44
CA ASN A 375 32.14 -24.50 -44.45
C ASN A 375 30.74 -25.12 -44.50
N SER A 376 29.72 -24.32 -44.25
CA SER A 376 28.37 -24.54 -44.74
C SER A 376 27.88 -23.22 -45.32
N ASP A 377 27.85 -23.21 -46.66
CA ASP A 377 27.32 -22.14 -47.48
C ASP A 377 25.85 -21.92 -47.14
N PHE A 378 25.56 -20.80 -46.46
CA PHE A 378 24.26 -20.15 -46.50
C PHE A 378 24.49 -18.78 -47.12
N GLU A 379 24.12 -18.65 -48.40
CA GLU A 379 23.94 -17.35 -49.03
C GLU A 379 22.82 -16.58 -48.28
N ILE A 380 23.24 -15.68 -47.43
CA ILE A 380 22.36 -14.64 -46.88
C ILE A 380 22.38 -13.49 -47.88
N ILE A 381 21.28 -13.31 -48.57
CA ILE A 381 21.00 -12.14 -49.39
C ILE A 381 21.04 -10.92 -48.47
N PHE A 382 22.13 -10.20 -48.44
CA PHE A 382 22.22 -8.89 -47.84
C PHE A 382 21.50 -7.89 -48.77
N GLU A 383 20.29 -7.50 -48.42
CA GLU A 383 19.80 -6.18 -48.88
C GLU A 383 20.76 -5.12 -48.36
N GLU A 384 21.48 -4.48 -49.27
CA GLU A 384 22.29 -3.29 -49.00
C GLU A 384 21.40 -2.15 -48.51
N ASN A 385 21.06 -2.14 -47.22
CA ASN A 385 20.70 -0.93 -46.55
C ASN A 385 21.97 -0.10 -46.40
N GLN A 386 22.10 0.96 -47.18
CA GLN A 386 23.15 1.97 -47.02
C GLN A 386 23.20 2.39 -45.55
N GLU A 387 24.13 1.80 -44.79
CA GLU A 387 24.45 2.29 -43.43
C GLU A 387 24.97 3.71 -43.57
N LYS A 388 24.11 4.66 -43.25
CA LYS A 388 24.53 6.05 -43.05
C LYS A 388 25.50 6.03 -41.87
N ASN A 389 26.79 6.25 -42.14
CA ASN A 389 27.83 6.41 -41.13
C ASN A 389 27.49 7.63 -40.28
N TYR A 390 26.88 7.43 -39.12
CA TYR A 390 26.71 8.43 -38.12
C TYR A 390 27.83 8.31 -37.08
N ASP A 391 28.41 9.47 -36.73
CA ASP A 391 29.45 9.52 -35.71
C ASP A 391 28.78 9.75 -34.34
N PHE A 392 28.95 8.80 -33.42
CA PHE A 392 28.44 8.90 -32.06
C PHE A 392 29.59 9.26 -31.13
N LYS A 393 29.35 10.24 -30.24
CA LYS A 393 30.34 10.65 -29.24
C LYS A 393 29.67 10.88 -27.88
N SER A 394 30.31 10.40 -26.84
CA SER A 394 29.89 10.72 -25.48
C SER A 394 30.19 12.20 -25.20
N LEU A 395 29.20 12.94 -24.72
CA LEU A 395 29.38 14.33 -24.27
C LEU A 395 29.80 14.36 -22.80
N ASN A 396 29.15 13.52 -21.99
CA ASN A 396 29.48 13.20 -20.61
C ASN A 396 28.79 11.89 -20.23
N ASN A 397 28.77 11.50 -18.96
CA ASN A 397 28.13 10.25 -18.53
C ASN A 397 26.59 10.22 -18.71
N ASP A 398 25.95 11.39 -18.85
CA ASP A 398 24.49 11.48 -18.95
C ASP A 398 24.01 11.61 -20.40
N TYR A 399 24.86 12.11 -21.32
CA TYR A 399 24.47 12.46 -22.68
C TYR A 399 25.46 11.91 -23.70
N PHE A 400 24.95 11.48 -24.84
CA PHE A 400 25.72 11.24 -26.03
C PHE A 400 25.14 12.01 -27.22
N ILE A 401 25.96 12.30 -28.20
CA ILE A 401 25.58 13.04 -29.39
C ILE A 401 25.71 12.16 -30.62
N LYS A 402 24.77 12.34 -31.53
CA LYS A 402 24.84 11.81 -32.89
C LYS A 402 25.09 12.97 -33.83
N LEU A 403 26.18 12.88 -34.56
CA LEU A 403 26.56 13.88 -35.55
C LEU A 403 26.09 13.45 -36.94
N SER A 404 25.41 14.35 -37.63
CA SER A 404 24.99 14.19 -39.01
C SER A 404 25.41 15.43 -39.80
N ASN A 405 25.49 15.34 -41.14
CA ASN A 405 25.83 16.49 -41.99
C ASN A 405 24.80 17.62 -41.93
N LYS A 406 23.60 17.38 -41.38
CA LYS A 406 22.51 18.36 -41.36
C LYS A 406 22.12 18.81 -39.95
N ASP A 407 22.34 17.97 -38.95
CA ASP A 407 21.85 18.17 -37.59
C ASP A 407 22.74 17.48 -36.53
N ILE A 408 22.62 17.97 -35.31
CA ILE A 408 23.19 17.36 -34.10
C ILE A 408 22.04 16.93 -33.24
N GLU A 409 21.98 15.64 -32.90
CA GLU A 409 21.03 15.11 -31.96
C GLU A 409 21.73 14.83 -30.63
N ILE A 410 21.22 15.44 -29.56
CA ILE A 410 21.69 15.22 -28.17
C ILE A 410 20.73 14.29 -27.48
N ILE A 411 21.23 13.14 -27.01
CA ILE A 411 20.42 12.09 -26.42
C ILE A 411 20.79 11.92 -24.94
N HIS A 412 19.79 11.88 -24.08
CA HIS A 412 19.99 11.58 -22.65
C HIS A 412 19.98 10.06 -22.45
N SER A 413 21.15 9.44 -22.20
CA SER A 413 21.39 8.00 -22.13
C SER A 413 20.42 7.26 -21.24
N LYS A 414 20.27 7.70 -19.98
CA LYS A 414 19.38 7.06 -19.01
C LYS A 414 17.91 7.09 -19.42
N ARG A 415 17.43 8.23 -19.96
CA ARG A 415 16.04 8.38 -20.41
C ARG A 415 15.75 7.57 -21.67
N ALA A 416 16.72 7.50 -22.57
CA ALA A 416 16.64 6.65 -23.76
C ALA A 416 16.49 5.17 -23.37
N HIS A 417 17.38 4.66 -22.52
CA HIS A 417 17.29 3.29 -22.02
C HIS A 417 16.00 3.03 -21.23
N GLN A 418 15.55 4.01 -20.42
CA GLN A 418 14.27 3.90 -19.72
C GLN A 418 13.10 3.77 -20.70
N ARG A 419 13.09 4.48 -21.82
CA ARG A 419 12.03 4.39 -22.83
C ARG A 419 12.04 3.03 -23.54
N ILE A 420 13.19 2.57 -23.94
CA ILE A 420 13.38 1.23 -24.56
C ILE A 420 12.84 0.14 -23.63
N LEU A 421 13.26 0.16 -22.36
CA LEU A 421 12.81 -0.82 -21.38
C LEU A 421 11.29 -0.71 -21.10
N PHE A 422 10.73 0.50 -21.09
CA PHE A 422 9.30 0.69 -20.90
C PHE A 422 8.49 0.00 -22.00
N GLU A 423 8.84 0.21 -23.26
CA GLU A 423 8.15 -0.42 -24.39
C GLU A 423 8.35 -1.93 -24.40
N TYR A 424 9.57 -2.40 -24.11
CA TYR A 424 9.87 -3.82 -23.95
C TYR A 424 8.95 -4.49 -22.90
N TYR A 425 8.76 -3.87 -21.72
CA TYR A 425 7.86 -4.42 -20.70
C TYR A 425 6.40 -4.37 -21.11
N ILE A 426 5.95 -3.31 -21.78
CA ILE A 426 4.58 -3.21 -22.31
C ILE A 426 4.32 -4.32 -23.34
N ASP A 427 5.25 -4.56 -24.25
CA ASP A 427 5.10 -5.62 -25.25
C ASP A 427 5.15 -7.02 -24.61
N SER A 428 5.99 -7.23 -23.61
CA SER A 428 6.01 -8.47 -22.82
C SER A 428 4.68 -8.72 -22.11
N ILE A 429 4.04 -7.67 -21.57
CA ILE A 429 2.71 -7.77 -20.93
C ILE A 429 1.64 -8.13 -21.97
N LYS A 430 1.72 -7.58 -23.20
CA LYS A 430 0.75 -7.84 -24.27
C LYS A 430 0.91 -9.24 -24.87
N SER A 431 2.14 -9.66 -25.12
CA SER A 431 2.44 -10.93 -25.83
C SER A 431 2.50 -12.14 -24.89
N SER A 432 2.55 -11.93 -23.57
CA SER A 432 2.76 -12.97 -22.55
C SER A 432 4.01 -13.86 -22.83
N SER A 433 4.98 -13.32 -23.57
CA SER A 433 6.20 -14.02 -24.00
C SER A 433 7.41 -13.31 -23.43
N SER A 434 7.82 -13.66 -22.22
CA SER A 434 9.01 -13.11 -21.61
C SER A 434 10.05 -14.18 -21.31
N ILE A 435 11.33 -13.85 -21.50
CA ILE A 435 12.43 -14.72 -21.16
C ILE A 435 12.70 -14.59 -19.65
N THR A 436 12.60 -15.72 -18.94
CA THR A 436 12.86 -15.78 -17.50
C THR A 436 14.22 -16.38 -17.22
N GLN A 437 15.06 -15.68 -16.49
CA GLN A 437 16.30 -16.19 -15.91
C GLN A 437 15.99 -16.85 -14.57
N LYS A 438 16.37 -18.11 -14.39
CA LYS A 438 16.20 -18.83 -13.12
C LYS A 438 17.25 -18.36 -12.12
N LEU A 439 16.82 -18.05 -10.90
CA LEU A 439 17.71 -17.69 -9.80
C LEU A 439 18.44 -18.94 -9.26
N ALA A 440 19.73 -18.83 -9.00
CA ALA A 440 20.51 -19.89 -8.36
C ALA A 440 20.01 -20.13 -6.92
N PHE A 441 19.70 -19.05 -6.21
CA PHE A 441 19.11 -19.07 -4.88
C PHE A 441 17.78 -18.28 -4.88
N PRO A 442 16.65 -18.93 -4.57
CA PRO A 442 15.37 -18.24 -4.47
C PRO A 442 15.42 -17.12 -3.45
N LYS A 443 14.93 -15.92 -3.81
CA LYS A 443 14.87 -14.77 -2.92
C LYS A 443 13.53 -14.67 -2.24
N LYS A 444 13.54 -14.55 -0.91
CA LYS A 444 12.38 -14.42 -0.05
C LYS A 444 12.11 -12.95 0.27
N ILE A 445 10.90 -12.49 -0.03
CA ILE A 445 10.42 -11.14 0.30
C ILE A 445 9.25 -11.27 1.26
N SER A 446 9.31 -10.53 2.37
CA SER A 446 8.22 -10.44 3.34
C SER A 446 7.41 -9.19 3.08
N LEU A 447 6.12 -9.36 2.87
CA LEU A 447 5.18 -8.27 2.61
C LEU A 447 4.21 -8.15 3.79
N SER A 448 3.71 -6.94 4.05
CA SER A 448 2.56 -6.79 4.94
C SER A 448 1.31 -7.42 4.30
N LYS A 449 0.27 -7.74 5.09
CA LYS A 449 -0.98 -8.28 4.52
C LYS A 449 -1.60 -7.35 3.47
N ASN A 450 -1.50 -6.03 3.68
CA ASN A 450 -1.98 -5.03 2.72
C ASN A 450 -1.13 -5.02 1.45
N ASP A 451 0.20 -5.12 1.59
CA ASP A 451 1.13 -5.16 0.45
C ASP A 451 0.96 -6.45 -0.35
N LEU A 452 0.75 -7.58 0.33
CA LEU A 452 0.47 -8.86 -0.31
C LEU A 452 -0.84 -8.82 -1.12
N SER A 453 -1.88 -8.16 -0.60
CA SER A 453 -3.12 -7.95 -1.36
C SER A 453 -2.87 -7.18 -2.64
N VAL A 454 -2.07 -6.11 -2.59
CA VAL A 454 -1.67 -5.33 -3.77
C VAL A 454 -0.80 -6.15 -4.71
N PHE A 455 0.14 -6.92 -4.17
CA PHE A 455 1.00 -7.81 -4.95
C PHE A 455 0.18 -8.86 -5.73
N ASN A 456 -0.83 -9.46 -5.11
CA ASN A 456 -1.71 -10.43 -5.76
C ASN A 456 -2.54 -9.82 -6.90
N GLU A 457 -2.86 -8.51 -6.83
CA GLU A 457 -3.48 -7.80 -7.96
C GLU A 457 -2.56 -7.66 -9.17
N MET A 458 -1.24 -7.65 -8.95
CA MET A 458 -0.22 -7.50 -9.99
C MET A 458 0.35 -8.85 -10.45
N GLU A 459 -0.06 -9.97 -9.83
CA GLU A 459 0.51 -11.30 -10.02
C GLU A 459 0.59 -11.70 -11.50
N GLU A 460 -0.51 -11.56 -12.23
CA GLU A 460 -0.60 -11.90 -13.66
C GLU A 460 0.33 -11.02 -14.51
N ILE A 461 0.36 -9.72 -14.23
CA ILE A 461 1.22 -8.77 -14.96
C ILE A 461 2.69 -9.09 -14.72
N LEU A 462 3.09 -9.35 -13.46
CA LEU A 462 4.46 -9.69 -13.11
C LEU A 462 4.91 -11.03 -13.74
N LYS A 463 4.01 -12.02 -13.79
CA LYS A 463 4.29 -13.29 -14.49
C LYS A 463 4.49 -13.08 -15.99
N ASN A 464 3.68 -12.24 -16.64
CA ASN A 464 3.81 -11.93 -18.07
C ASN A 464 5.13 -11.19 -18.38
N ILE A 465 5.65 -10.37 -17.45
CA ILE A 465 6.95 -9.71 -17.57
C ILE A 465 8.12 -10.70 -17.43
N GLY A 466 7.90 -11.89 -16.81
CA GLY A 466 8.90 -12.93 -16.65
C GLY A 466 9.36 -13.17 -15.21
N PHE A 467 8.68 -12.64 -14.22
CA PHE A 467 8.92 -13.04 -12.84
C PHE A 467 8.28 -14.40 -12.56
N LYS A 468 9.03 -15.30 -11.91
CA LYS A 468 8.51 -16.56 -11.37
C LYS A 468 8.60 -16.55 -9.87
N PHE A 469 7.46 -16.74 -9.20
CA PHE A 469 7.36 -16.70 -7.76
C PHE A 469 6.19 -17.58 -7.27
N TYR A 470 6.21 -17.89 -5.96
CA TYR A 470 5.16 -18.61 -5.26
C TYR A 470 5.05 -18.11 -3.81
N GLU A 471 3.86 -18.21 -3.24
CA GLU A 471 3.66 -17.95 -1.81
C GLU A 471 4.08 -19.18 -0.99
N GLN A 472 4.94 -18.99 0.03
CA GLN A 472 5.35 -20.05 0.95
C GLN A 472 4.55 -20.00 2.26
N SER A 473 4.14 -18.83 2.70
CA SER A 473 3.36 -18.60 3.93
C SER A 473 2.46 -17.38 3.77
N LYS A 474 1.59 -17.13 4.77
CA LYS A 474 0.59 -16.02 4.69
C LYS A 474 1.13 -14.63 4.34
N ASN A 475 2.45 -14.36 4.44
CA ASN A 475 3.03 -13.03 4.21
C ASN A 475 4.38 -13.06 3.48
N GLU A 476 4.74 -14.17 2.84
CA GLU A 476 6.07 -14.35 2.22
C GLU A 476 5.94 -14.82 0.78
N VAL A 477 6.61 -14.10 -0.11
CA VAL A 477 6.69 -14.41 -1.54
C VAL A 477 8.12 -14.81 -1.86
N ILE A 478 8.29 -15.96 -2.51
CA ILE A 478 9.59 -16.48 -2.92
C ILE A 478 9.72 -16.35 -4.44
N PHE A 479 10.70 -15.59 -4.87
CA PHE A 479 11.06 -15.42 -6.27
C PHE A 479 12.07 -16.50 -6.66
N SER A 480 11.71 -17.33 -7.65
CA SER A 480 12.55 -18.38 -8.24
C SER A 480 13.10 -18.01 -9.62
N GLY A 481 12.56 -16.97 -10.25
CA GLY A 481 13.01 -16.48 -11.55
C GLY A 481 12.69 -15.00 -11.75
N ILE A 482 13.47 -14.35 -12.57
CA ILE A 482 13.41 -12.93 -12.91
C ILE A 482 13.50 -12.72 -14.42
N PRO A 483 13.05 -11.59 -14.98
CA PRO A 483 13.30 -11.25 -16.38
C PRO A 483 14.81 -11.26 -16.69
N SER A 484 15.20 -11.67 -17.90
CA SER A 484 16.62 -11.86 -18.29
C SER A 484 17.50 -10.63 -18.09
N ASN A 485 16.91 -9.44 -18.23
CA ASN A 485 17.63 -8.16 -18.09
C ASN A 485 17.55 -7.57 -16.66
N PHE A 486 17.16 -8.37 -15.66
CA PHE A 486 16.87 -7.90 -14.31
C PHE A 486 18.02 -8.22 -13.33
N ASN A 487 18.41 -7.24 -12.49
CA ASN A 487 19.42 -7.45 -11.46
C ASN A 487 18.79 -8.04 -10.19
N GLU A 488 19.22 -9.26 -9.81
CA GLU A 488 18.68 -9.98 -8.65
C GLU A 488 18.80 -9.23 -7.32
N ASN A 489 19.81 -8.37 -7.15
CA ASN A 489 19.98 -7.59 -5.92
C ASN A 489 18.95 -6.48 -5.77
N LYS A 490 18.26 -6.10 -6.85
CA LYS A 490 17.26 -5.03 -6.85
C LYS A 490 15.82 -5.57 -6.69
N ILE A 491 15.58 -6.88 -6.58
CA ILE A 491 14.22 -7.48 -6.57
C ILE A 491 13.36 -6.87 -5.47
N GLN A 492 13.79 -6.93 -4.21
CA GLN A 492 13.00 -6.45 -3.07
C GLN A 492 12.64 -4.98 -3.23
N ASN A 493 13.65 -4.15 -3.48
CA ASN A 493 13.47 -2.72 -3.64
C ASN A 493 12.52 -2.36 -4.80
N THR A 494 12.60 -3.13 -5.89
CA THR A 494 11.76 -2.90 -7.07
C THR A 494 10.31 -3.30 -6.80
N ILE A 495 10.07 -4.44 -6.17
CA ILE A 495 8.72 -4.88 -5.81
C ILE A 495 8.06 -3.90 -4.84
N GLU A 496 8.78 -3.43 -3.83
CA GLU A 496 8.28 -2.43 -2.89
C GLU A 496 7.93 -1.10 -3.59
N ASP A 497 8.78 -0.62 -4.51
CA ASP A 497 8.52 0.60 -5.29
C ASP A 497 7.31 0.45 -6.23
N ILE A 498 7.13 -0.74 -6.84
CA ILE A 498 5.95 -1.03 -7.68
C ILE A 498 4.69 -1.02 -6.83
N ILE A 499 4.70 -1.68 -5.67
CA ILE A 499 3.57 -1.71 -4.73
C ILE A 499 3.19 -0.28 -4.32
N GLU A 500 4.17 0.56 -3.97
CA GLU A 500 3.93 1.95 -3.58
C GLU A 500 3.35 2.78 -4.75
N SER A 501 3.94 2.64 -5.94
CA SER A 501 3.45 3.32 -7.14
C SER A 501 2.03 2.89 -7.50
N PHE A 502 1.71 1.61 -7.31
CA PHE A 502 0.40 1.06 -7.56
C PHE A 502 -0.64 1.55 -6.54
N LYS A 503 -0.26 1.70 -5.26
CA LYS A 503 -1.12 2.27 -4.21
C LYS A 503 -1.48 3.73 -4.46
N ASN A 504 -0.50 4.51 -4.94
CA ASN A 504 -0.68 5.94 -5.15
C ASN A 504 -1.49 6.27 -6.42
N ASN A 505 -1.58 5.34 -7.37
CA ASN A 505 -2.27 5.54 -8.64
C ASN A 505 -3.48 4.60 -8.77
N GLU A 506 -4.62 5.01 -8.25
CA GLU A 506 -5.90 4.27 -8.30
C GLU A 506 -6.61 4.31 -9.68
N SER A 507 -5.88 4.45 -10.77
CA SER A 507 -6.43 4.64 -12.12
C SER A 507 -6.87 3.32 -12.79
N LEU A 508 -7.55 3.43 -13.95
CA LEU A 508 -8.09 2.34 -14.78
C LEU A 508 -7.06 1.23 -15.09
N GLU A 509 -7.52 0.02 -15.40
CA GLU A 509 -6.67 -1.18 -15.64
C GLU A 509 -5.54 -0.98 -16.67
N GLU A 510 -5.78 -0.23 -17.74
CA GLU A 510 -4.74 0.11 -18.73
C GLU A 510 -3.59 0.92 -18.12
N ASN A 511 -3.88 1.84 -17.22
CA ASN A 511 -2.86 2.60 -16.51
C ASN A 511 -2.03 1.76 -15.54
N ARG A 512 -2.57 0.65 -15.02
CA ARG A 512 -1.84 -0.25 -14.12
C ARG A 512 -0.67 -0.94 -14.79
N LYS A 513 -0.86 -1.43 -16.03
CA LYS A 513 0.20 -2.02 -16.86
C LYS A 513 1.32 -1.02 -17.10
N ASN A 514 0.94 0.21 -17.47
CA ASN A 514 1.87 1.30 -17.72
C ASN A 514 2.66 1.72 -16.47
N ILE A 515 2.02 1.77 -15.29
CA ILE A 515 2.67 2.09 -14.01
C ILE A 515 3.72 1.04 -13.65
N ILE A 516 3.39 -0.24 -13.79
CA ILE A 516 4.33 -1.34 -13.50
C ILE A 516 5.51 -1.30 -14.47
N ALA A 517 5.23 -1.20 -15.78
CA ALA A 517 6.27 -1.10 -16.81
C ALA A 517 7.18 0.13 -16.60
N PHE A 518 6.59 1.28 -16.24
CA PHE A 518 7.33 2.51 -15.95
C PHE A 518 8.20 2.39 -14.70
N SER A 519 7.67 1.83 -13.62
CA SER A 519 8.42 1.64 -12.36
C SER A 519 9.60 0.69 -12.58
N LEU A 520 9.41 -0.39 -13.34
CA LEU A 520 10.46 -1.31 -13.74
C LEU A 520 11.51 -0.61 -14.61
N SER A 521 11.10 0.06 -15.66
CA SER A 521 12.02 0.73 -16.59
C SER A 521 12.89 1.78 -15.90
N LYS A 522 12.30 2.55 -14.97
CA LYS A 522 13.02 3.57 -14.19
C LYS A 522 14.13 2.98 -13.31
N LYS A 523 13.91 1.79 -12.75
CA LYS A 523 14.88 1.11 -11.85
C LYS A 523 15.95 0.32 -12.59
N HIS A 524 15.63 -0.11 -13.80
CA HIS A 524 16.53 -0.91 -14.65
C HIS A 524 17.28 -0.08 -15.68
N ALA A 525 16.90 1.18 -15.89
CA ALA A 525 17.68 2.09 -16.71
C ALA A 525 19.13 2.16 -16.20
N ILE A 526 20.06 2.29 -17.14
CA ILE A 526 21.49 2.46 -16.83
C ILE A 526 21.69 3.57 -15.80
N ASP A 527 22.70 3.40 -14.95
CA ASP A 527 23.06 4.45 -14.00
C ASP A 527 23.66 5.64 -14.75
N SER A 528 23.40 6.87 -14.26
CA SER A 528 23.92 8.11 -14.86
C SER A 528 25.45 8.22 -14.88
N LYS A 529 26.16 7.28 -14.26
CA LYS A 529 27.64 7.20 -14.25
C LYS A 529 28.21 6.14 -15.18
N ALA A 530 27.36 5.40 -15.92
CA ALA A 530 27.81 4.36 -16.81
C ALA A 530 28.45 4.99 -18.06
N PHE A 531 29.68 4.60 -18.33
CA PHE A 531 30.33 4.94 -19.60
C PHE A 531 29.81 4.02 -20.71
N LEU A 532 29.34 4.59 -21.80
CA LEU A 532 28.86 3.85 -22.98
C LEU A 532 29.95 3.84 -24.05
N SER A 533 30.24 2.68 -24.60
CA SER A 533 31.06 2.54 -25.80
C SER A 533 30.31 3.05 -27.04
N ASP A 534 31.04 3.31 -28.12
CA ASP A 534 30.44 3.80 -29.37
C ASP A 534 29.42 2.80 -29.93
N GLU A 535 29.67 1.51 -29.77
CA GLU A 535 28.79 0.43 -30.19
C GLU A 535 27.51 0.37 -29.37
N GLU A 536 27.61 0.55 -28.04
CA GLU A 536 26.46 0.63 -27.16
C GLU A 536 25.60 1.88 -27.42
N MET A 537 26.22 3.03 -27.72
CA MET A 537 25.51 4.25 -28.12
C MET A 537 24.74 4.04 -29.43
N LYS A 538 25.37 3.41 -30.43
CA LYS A 538 24.75 3.08 -31.72
C LYS A 538 23.56 2.14 -31.54
N ASN A 539 23.71 1.10 -30.75
CA ASN A 539 22.67 0.13 -30.47
C ASN A 539 21.51 0.78 -29.70
N MET A 540 21.78 1.56 -28.65
CA MET A 540 20.77 2.28 -27.88
C MET A 540 19.98 3.25 -28.76
N TYR A 541 20.65 3.98 -29.65
CA TYR A 541 19.97 4.87 -30.57
C TYR A 541 19.07 4.09 -31.55
N SER A 542 19.56 2.98 -32.10
CA SER A 542 18.78 2.12 -32.99
C SER A 542 17.52 1.55 -32.31
N GLU A 543 17.65 1.06 -31.09
CA GLU A 543 16.51 0.58 -30.29
C GLU A 543 15.54 1.72 -29.94
N LEU A 544 16.04 2.92 -29.60
CA LEU A 544 15.20 4.07 -29.32
C LEU A 544 14.36 4.48 -30.54
N GLN A 545 14.93 4.40 -31.76
CA GLN A 545 14.20 4.73 -33.00
C GLN A 545 13.09 3.72 -33.34
N LYS A 546 13.14 2.50 -32.79
CA LYS A 546 12.08 1.49 -32.92
C LYS A 546 10.90 1.74 -31.97
N CYS A 547 11.09 2.58 -30.94
CA CYS A 547 10.05 2.92 -29.99
C CYS A 547 8.96 3.77 -30.63
N GLU A 548 7.70 3.56 -30.23
CA GLU A 548 6.54 4.37 -30.70
C GLU A 548 6.72 5.87 -30.40
N GLN A 549 7.36 6.19 -29.27
CA GLN A 549 7.65 7.58 -28.85
C GLN A 549 9.11 7.75 -28.46
N SER A 550 9.99 8.03 -29.40
CA SER A 550 11.44 8.18 -29.16
C SER A 550 11.83 9.50 -28.48
N ASN A 551 10.96 10.51 -28.48
CA ASN A 551 11.31 11.88 -28.04
C ASN A 551 11.08 12.15 -26.55
N PHE A 552 10.14 11.43 -25.91
CA PHE A 552 9.74 11.66 -24.52
C PHE A 552 9.63 10.35 -23.73
N THR A 553 9.97 10.42 -22.45
CA THR A 553 9.69 9.36 -21.49
C THR A 553 8.18 9.28 -21.21
N PHE A 554 7.71 8.22 -20.56
CA PHE A 554 6.30 8.07 -20.18
C PHE A 554 5.80 9.21 -19.26
N ASP A 555 6.70 9.77 -18.42
CA ASP A 555 6.41 10.94 -17.55
C ASP A 555 6.65 12.30 -18.24
N GLY A 556 6.75 12.34 -19.56
CA GLY A 556 6.80 13.57 -20.37
C GLY A 556 8.15 14.27 -20.38
N LYS A 557 9.23 13.65 -19.90
CA LYS A 557 10.57 14.27 -19.94
C LYS A 557 11.22 14.08 -21.31
N PRO A 558 11.88 15.11 -21.87
CA PRO A 558 12.54 15.00 -23.18
C PRO A 558 13.71 14.00 -23.11
N ILE A 559 13.82 13.16 -24.13
CA ILE A 559 14.89 12.18 -24.32
C ILE A 559 15.91 12.71 -25.30
N LEU A 560 15.43 13.30 -26.39
CA LEU A 560 16.20 13.71 -27.54
C LEU A 560 15.98 15.21 -27.80
N MET A 561 17.05 15.93 -28.08
CA MET A 561 17.05 17.31 -28.53
C MET A 561 17.77 17.39 -29.87
N LYS A 562 17.13 17.96 -30.90
CA LYS A 562 17.67 18.12 -32.23
C LYS A 562 18.03 19.57 -32.46
N ILE A 563 19.25 19.84 -32.97
CA ILE A 563 19.75 21.16 -33.33
C ILE A 563 20.13 21.10 -34.80
N GLU A 564 19.49 21.88 -35.63
CA GLU A 564 19.87 22.03 -37.05
C GLU A 564 21.12 22.90 -37.18
N ILE A 565 22.04 22.52 -38.07
CA ILE A 565 23.28 23.29 -38.31
C ILE A 565 22.96 24.72 -38.80
N THR A 566 21.83 24.88 -39.50
CA THR A 566 21.32 26.19 -39.90
C THR A 566 20.99 27.12 -38.74
N ASP A 567 20.54 26.55 -37.61
CA ASP A 567 20.25 27.31 -36.40
C ASP A 567 21.52 27.74 -35.68
N LEU A 568 22.58 26.94 -35.71
CA LEU A 568 23.89 27.31 -35.17
C LEU A 568 24.42 28.57 -35.84
N ASN A 569 24.23 28.72 -37.17
CA ASN A 569 24.65 29.89 -37.90
C ASN A 569 23.99 31.20 -37.41
N LYS A 570 22.86 31.13 -36.69
CA LYS A 570 22.22 32.30 -36.08
C LYS A 570 22.98 32.84 -34.88
N TYR A 571 23.75 31.99 -34.20
CA TYR A 571 24.53 32.37 -33.02
C TYR A 571 25.95 32.89 -33.36
N PHE A 572 26.43 32.65 -34.59
CA PHE A 572 27.74 33.08 -35.05
C PHE A 572 27.66 34.24 -36.09
N LYS A 573 26.50 34.80 -36.29
CA LYS A 573 26.29 36.05 -36.97
C LYS A 573 26.26 37.17 -35.95
#